data_dd43f3158c1fe850da25c0f06465eca4
#
_entry.id   dd43f3158c1fe850da25c0f06465eca4
#
_cell.length_a   1.000
_cell.length_b   1.000
_cell.length_c   1.000
_cell.angle_alpha   90.00
_cell.angle_beta   90.00
_cell.angle_gamma   90.00
#
_symmetry.space_group_name_H-M   'P 1'
#
loop_
_entity.id
_entity.type
_entity.pdbx_description
1 polymer ?
#
loop_
_entity_poly.entity_id
_entity_poly.type
_entity_poly.pdbx_seq_one_letter_code
_entity_poly.pdbx_strand_id
1 'polypeptide(L)'
;MKNMKKLFCFALAVVMMLSVMAGCAAKTEQGSSTTQASESTASTETASNESADASDAAATDGEIDIAFIGNTTGDYAQYGIPVRNAVMLYFDQLNAAGGINGKKVVVKEYDDKGDGVEAVNAYNLAKENGITAVIGSVLTGATIGLADATYEDNMPQITASATATGVTVMEDTGEVRTNVFRACFIDPFQGQKMADYAVEKLGAKTAAIFYETGSDYSEGLKNAFVVEAERMGLEIVDTEAFATGDKDFKAQMTNIASKNPDIVFCPIYYGEAGLAIQAARQAGCTATFLGGDGFGSVKDYASAEELEGSVYCSGYAPGTEDVAQFEKDYCETFGVEEVPNMFAPLAYDASMIMAYGLKAAEDAGLEAGTDEYKQAVIDAIKTMDGVKGITGTYSFDSDNNPIKSVAIIELTGGDEVYKEMY
;
A
#
# COMPACT_ATOMS: atom_id res chain seq x y z
N MET A 1 -22.56 -6.55 -57.61
CA MET A 1 -22.40 -7.83 -58.31
C MET A 1 -21.61 -8.73 -57.34
N LYS A 2 -22.34 -9.63 -56.77
CA LYS A 2 -22.24 -11.09 -56.73
C LYS A 2 -21.03 -11.60 -55.95
N ASN A 3 -21.27 -12.05 -54.71
CA ASN A 3 -21.45 -13.47 -54.28
C ASN A 3 -20.13 -14.28 -54.38
N MET A 4 -19.63 -14.96 -53.34
CA MET A 4 -20.26 -16.17 -52.83
C MET A 4 -19.48 -16.74 -51.63
N LYS A 5 -20.19 -17.11 -50.62
CA LYS A 5 -20.07 -18.10 -49.56
C LYS A 5 -19.26 -19.36 -49.91
N LYS A 6 -18.61 -19.93 -48.89
CA LYS A 6 -18.59 -21.36 -48.48
C LYS A 6 -17.75 -21.45 -47.21
N LEU A 7 -18.24 -21.65 -46.07
CA LEU A 7 -18.89 -22.75 -45.33
C LEU A 7 -18.21 -24.13 -45.54
N PHE A 8 -17.45 -24.57 -44.52
CA PHE A 8 -17.33 -25.99 -44.22
C PHE A 8 -17.22 -26.23 -42.72
N CYS A 9 -18.22 -26.97 -42.24
CA CYS A 9 -18.33 -27.58 -40.92
C CYS A 9 -17.67 -28.98 -40.91
N PHE A 10 -17.66 -29.57 -39.72
CA PHE A 10 -17.51 -30.99 -39.32
C PHE A 10 -16.11 -31.33 -38.78
N ALA A 11 -15.94 -32.13 -37.73
CA ALA A 11 -16.81 -32.74 -36.72
C ALA A 11 -15.90 -33.35 -35.62
N LEU A 12 -16.34 -33.29 -34.44
CA LEU A 12 -16.51 -34.32 -33.40
C LEU A 12 -15.59 -35.57 -33.45
N ALA A 13 -14.84 -35.83 -32.37
CA ALA A 13 -14.66 -37.16 -31.83
C ALA A 13 -14.38 -37.12 -30.31
N VAL A 14 -15.39 -37.53 -29.57
CA VAL A 14 -15.35 -37.95 -28.15
C VAL A 14 -14.72 -39.36 -28.09
N VAL A 15 -13.74 -39.59 -27.22
CA VAL A 15 -13.46 -40.93 -26.73
C VAL A 15 -13.35 -40.89 -25.21
N MET A 16 -14.39 -41.38 -24.58
CA MET A 16 -14.37 -41.92 -23.20
C MET A 16 -13.67 -43.27 -23.23
N MET A 17 -12.82 -43.52 -22.26
CA MET A 17 -12.64 -44.89 -21.72
C MET A 17 -12.46 -44.85 -20.22
N LEU A 18 -13.50 -45.38 -19.56
CA LEU A 18 -13.46 -45.95 -18.21
C LEU A 18 -12.59 -47.22 -18.22
N SER A 19 -11.84 -47.44 -17.17
CA SER A 19 -11.60 -48.79 -16.65
C SER A 19 -11.49 -48.77 -15.13
N VAL A 20 -12.26 -49.62 -14.63
CA VAL A 20 -12.78 -49.98 -13.34
C VAL A 20 -11.85 -51.02 -12.68
N MET A 21 -11.74 -50.87 -11.32
CA MET A 21 -11.71 -51.93 -10.29
C MET A 21 -10.66 -53.06 -10.31
N ALA A 22 -10.06 -53.22 -9.15
CA ALA A 22 -10.06 -54.37 -8.20
C ALA A 22 -8.81 -54.23 -7.31
N GLY A 23 -8.84 -54.21 -6.01
CA GLY A 23 -9.52 -55.03 -5.00
C GLY A 23 -8.53 -56.02 -4.40
N CYS A 24 -8.25 -55.86 -3.13
CA CYS A 24 -8.17 -56.93 -2.15
C CYS A 24 -7.44 -56.53 -0.88
N ALA A 25 -8.05 -56.66 0.16
CA ALA A 25 -8.03 -56.78 1.55
C ALA A 25 -7.16 -57.97 2.08
N ALA A 26 -6.62 -57.80 3.26
CA ALA A 26 -6.51 -58.73 4.40
C ALA A 26 -5.66 -58.04 5.49
N LYS A 27 -6.20 -57.74 6.61
CA LYS A 27 -6.49 -58.49 7.82
C LYS A 27 -5.34 -58.58 8.82
N THR A 28 -5.58 -57.90 9.96
CA THR A 28 -5.47 -58.30 11.37
C THR A 28 -4.10 -58.71 11.92
N GLU A 29 -3.66 -58.08 13.04
CA GLU A 29 -3.89 -58.60 14.38
C GLU A 29 -3.53 -57.62 15.49
N GLN A 30 -4.28 -57.77 16.55
CA GLN A 30 -4.31 -57.17 17.87
C GLN A 30 -3.04 -57.42 18.70
N GLY A 31 -2.75 -56.52 19.62
CA GLY A 31 -1.87 -56.74 20.76
C GLY A 31 -2.13 -55.71 21.85
N SER A 32 -2.99 -56.09 22.80
CA SER A 32 -3.35 -55.40 24.02
C SER A 32 -2.34 -55.69 25.15
N SER A 33 -2.03 -54.68 26.01
CA SER A 33 -1.84 -54.80 27.49
C SER A 33 -1.43 -53.43 28.05
N THR A 34 -2.28 -52.82 28.78
CA THR A 34 -2.60 -52.83 30.23
C THR A 34 -1.45 -52.41 31.16
N THR A 35 -1.75 -51.29 31.89
CA THR A 35 -1.62 -50.99 33.33
C THR A 35 -0.20 -50.70 33.88
N GLN A 36 0.05 -49.56 34.52
CA GLN A 36 -0.24 -49.29 35.92
C GLN A 36 0.15 -47.86 36.34
N ALA A 37 -0.67 -47.28 37.18
CA ALA A 37 -0.46 -46.04 37.92
C ALA A 37 0.55 -46.27 39.08
N SER A 38 1.21 -45.20 39.48
CA SER A 38 1.76 -45.05 40.84
C SER A 38 1.73 -43.58 41.24
N GLU A 39 0.91 -43.29 42.24
CA GLU A 39 0.95 -42.10 43.08
C GLU A 39 2.22 -42.09 43.98
N SER A 40 2.76 -40.92 44.26
CA SER A 40 3.38 -40.63 45.56
C SER A 40 3.54 -39.11 45.78
N THR A 41 2.68 -38.60 46.63
CA THR A 41 2.78 -37.64 47.76
C THR A 41 3.95 -36.67 47.85
N ALA A 42 3.54 -35.41 47.91
CA ALA A 42 3.83 -34.27 48.79
C ALA A 42 5.17 -34.11 49.51
N SER A 43 5.74 -32.92 49.40
CA SER A 43 6.22 -32.15 50.57
C SER A 43 6.27 -30.66 50.23
N THR A 44 5.68 -29.91 51.12
CA THR A 44 5.59 -28.45 51.27
C THR A 44 6.90 -27.89 51.72
N GLU A 45 7.40 -26.79 51.13
CA GLU A 45 8.15 -25.77 51.86
C GLU A 45 7.88 -24.38 51.28
N THR A 46 7.47 -23.53 52.19
CA THR A 46 7.09 -22.13 52.06
C THR A 46 8.35 -21.26 52.02
N ALA A 47 8.48 -20.42 51.02
CA ALA A 47 9.33 -19.23 51.13
C ALA A 47 8.64 -18.04 50.48
N SER A 48 8.19 -17.15 51.29
CA SER A 48 7.70 -15.81 50.96
C SER A 48 8.81 -14.97 50.35
N ASN A 49 8.52 -14.34 49.19
CA ASN A 49 9.19 -13.07 48.86
C ASN A 49 8.24 -12.15 48.11
N GLU A 50 8.04 -11.01 48.71
CA GLU A 50 7.30 -9.87 48.14
C GLU A 50 7.97 -9.44 46.84
N SER A 51 7.17 -9.29 45.78
CA SER A 51 7.56 -8.52 44.62
C SER A 51 6.34 -7.81 44.07
N ALA A 52 6.46 -6.50 44.15
CA ALA A 52 5.86 -5.45 43.35
C ALA A 52 4.65 -5.83 42.45
N ASP A 53 3.57 -5.21 42.84
CA ASP A 53 2.32 -5.00 42.12
C ASP A 53 2.58 -4.39 40.72
N ALA A 54 2.62 -5.22 39.71
CA ALA A 54 2.33 -4.80 38.33
C ALA A 54 0.83 -4.96 38.18
N SER A 55 0.12 -3.85 38.13
CA SER A 55 -1.31 -3.82 37.86
C SER A 55 -1.60 -4.55 36.56
N ASP A 56 -2.06 -5.77 36.69
CA ASP A 56 -2.71 -6.55 35.65
C ASP A 56 -4.00 -5.78 35.32
N ALA A 57 -3.94 -4.91 34.31
CA ALA A 57 -5.12 -4.31 33.73
C ALA A 57 -5.89 -5.47 33.08
N ALA A 58 -6.90 -5.97 33.78
CA ALA A 58 -7.77 -7.03 33.31
C ALA A 58 -8.30 -6.61 31.93
N ALA A 59 -7.95 -7.39 30.89
CA ALA A 59 -8.55 -7.28 29.57
C ALA A 59 -10.07 -7.37 29.74
N THR A 60 -10.78 -6.32 29.37
CA THR A 60 -12.23 -6.37 29.28
C THR A 60 -12.61 -7.29 28.13
N ASP A 61 -13.56 -8.20 28.33
CA ASP A 61 -14.04 -9.13 27.31
C ASP A 61 -14.50 -8.35 26.06
N GLY A 62 -13.80 -8.49 24.96
CA GLY A 62 -14.18 -7.94 23.67
C GLY A 62 -12.98 -7.70 22.73
N GLU A 63 -13.25 -7.81 21.47
CA GLU A 63 -12.34 -7.54 20.36
C GLU A 63 -12.95 -6.48 19.44
N ILE A 64 -12.09 -5.70 18.77
CA ILE A 64 -12.46 -4.77 17.71
C ILE A 64 -11.86 -5.31 16.42
N ASP A 65 -12.71 -5.84 15.55
CA ASP A 65 -12.29 -6.41 14.28
C ASP A 65 -12.17 -5.34 13.21
N ILE A 66 -11.01 -5.25 12.57
CA ILE A 66 -10.75 -4.40 11.40
C ILE A 66 -10.15 -5.22 10.26
N ALA A 67 -10.25 -4.72 9.03
CA ALA A 67 -9.60 -5.35 7.89
C ALA A 67 -8.34 -4.58 7.47
N PHE A 68 -7.28 -5.31 7.13
CA PHE A 68 -6.29 -4.89 6.16
C PHE A 68 -6.67 -5.49 4.81
N ILE A 69 -6.77 -4.65 3.76
CA ILE A 69 -7.00 -5.07 2.37
C ILE A 69 -5.89 -4.47 1.52
N GLY A 70 -5.12 -5.32 0.81
CA GLY A 70 -4.01 -4.85 -0.01
C GLY A 70 -3.30 -5.99 -0.73
N ASN A 71 -2.46 -5.65 -1.70
CA ASN A 71 -1.78 -6.57 -2.60
C ASN A 71 -0.56 -7.24 -1.93
N THR A 72 -0.80 -8.31 -1.19
CA THR A 72 0.27 -9.12 -0.59
C THR A 72 0.84 -10.17 -1.54
N THR A 73 0.22 -10.35 -2.70
CA THR A 73 0.72 -11.16 -3.83
C THR A 73 0.67 -10.38 -5.15
N GLY A 74 1.25 -10.93 -6.22
CA GLY A 74 1.29 -10.32 -7.54
C GLY A 74 2.50 -9.39 -7.76
N ASP A 75 2.48 -8.68 -8.89
CA ASP A 75 3.64 -7.91 -9.41
C ASP A 75 4.06 -6.74 -8.49
N TYR A 76 3.13 -6.22 -7.70
CA TYR A 76 3.38 -5.07 -6.81
C TYR A 76 3.35 -5.44 -5.32
N ALA A 77 3.55 -6.71 -4.97
CA ALA A 77 3.57 -7.17 -3.57
C ALA A 77 4.66 -6.50 -2.72
N GLN A 78 5.70 -5.95 -3.34
CA GLN A 78 6.73 -5.17 -2.63
C GLN A 78 6.19 -3.88 -2.02
N TYR A 79 5.02 -3.37 -2.45
CA TYR A 79 4.32 -2.31 -1.73
C TYR A 79 3.42 -2.87 -0.63
N GLY A 80 2.60 -3.88 -0.95
CA GLY A 80 1.56 -4.38 -0.07
C GLY A 80 2.08 -5.10 1.16
N ILE A 81 3.15 -5.90 1.03
CA ILE A 81 3.75 -6.61 2.17
C ILE A 81 4.28 -5.65 3.24
N PRO A 82 5.08 -4.61 2.90
CA PRO A 82 5.51 -3.63 3.90
C PRO A 82 4.37 -2.86 4.56
N VAL A 83 3.32 -2.51 3.81
CA VAL A 83 2.12 -1.86 4.35
C VAL A 83 1.44 -2.78 5.37
N ARG A 84 1.15 -4.05 4.99
CA ARG A 84 0.59 -5.05 5.89
C ARG A 84 1.42 -5.20 7.18
N ASN A 85 2.72 -5.34 7.02
CA ASN A 85 3.64 -5.52 8.15
C ASN A 85 3.58 -4.34 9.12
N ALA A 86 3.54 -3.11 8.62
CA ALA A 86 3.46 -1.92 9.46
C ALA A 86 2.10 -1.80 10.18
N VAL A 87 1.00 -2.18 9.51
CA VAL A 87 -0.33 -2.29 10.14
C VAL A 87 -0.31 -3.29 11.30
N MET A 88 0.24 -4.49 11.06
CA MET A 88 0.35 -5.51 12.11
C MET A 88 1.22 -5.03 13.25
N LEU A 89 2.40 -4.45 12.96
CA LEU A 89 3.31 -3.91 13.98
C LEU A 89 2.61 -2.90 14.89
N TYR A 90 1.88 -1.93 14.30
CA TYR A 90 1.18 -0.92 15.08
C TYR A 90 0.16 -1.54 16.04
N PHE A 91 -0.71 -2.41 15.54
CA PHE A 91 -1.76 -3.00 16.38
C PHE A 91 -1.23 -4.03 17.37
N ASP A 92 -0.15 -4.74 17.07
CA ASP A 92 0.52 -5.59 18.04
C ASP A 92 1.10 -4.77 19.20
N GLN A 93 1.74 -3.64 18.91
CA GLN A 93 2.24 -2.70 19.92
C GLN A 93 1.10 -2.08 20.75
N LEU A 94 0.02 -1.65 20.08
CA LEU A 94 -1.17 -1.11 20.76
C LEU A 94 -1.80 -2.15 21.68
N ASN A 95 -1.96 -3.38 21.22
CA ASN A 95 -2.52 -4.48 22.00
C ASN A 95 -1.63 -4.85 23.19
N ALA A 96 -0.31 -4.85 23.01
CA ALA A 96 0.64 -5.06 24.10
C ALA A 96 0.58 -3.94 25.16
N ALA A 97 0.21 -2.72 24.75
CA ALA A 97 -0.02 -1.58 25.65
C ALA A 97 -1.40 -1.58 26.34
N GLY A 98 -2.25 -2.61 26.09
CA GLY A 98 -3.58 -2.75 26.71
C GLY A 98 -4.75 -2.52 25.75
N GLY A 99 -4.49 -2.33 24.45
CA GLY A 99 -5.52 -2.16 23.42
C GLY A 99 -6.29 -0.83 23.53
N ILE A 100 -7.49 -0.80 22.98
CA ILE A 100 -8.40 0.35 23.07
C ILE A 100 -9.42 0.08 24.18
N ASN A 101 -9.34 0.83 25.26
CA ASN A 101 -10.19 0.66 26.45
C ASN A 101 -10.21 -0.79 27.00
N GLY A 102 -9.06 -1.49 26.90
CA GLY A 102 -8.91 -2.87 27.33
C GLY A 102 -9.34 -3.92 26.29
N LYS A 103 -9.91 -3.51 25.17
CA LYS A 103 -10.24 -4.40 24.04
C LYS A 103 -9.07 -4.53 23.09
N LYS A 104 -8.82 -5.74 22.60
CA LYS A 104 -7.83 -5.97 21.54
C LYS A 104 -8.38 -5.53 20.18
N VAL A 105 -7.52 -4.93 19.36
CA VAL A 105 -7.82 -4.74 17.93
C VAL A 105 -7.27 -5.94 17.16
N VAL A 106 -8.15 -6.61 16.42
CA VAL A 106 -7.81 -7.77 15.60
C VAL A 106 -7.82 -7.36 14.13
N VAL A 107 -6.67 -7.47 13.48
CA VAL A 107 -6.52 -7.17 12.06
C VAL A 107 -6.75 -8.45 11.26
N LYS A 108 -7.79 -8.47 10.43
CA LYS A 108 -8.06 -9.55 9.47
C LYS A 108 -7.48 -9.18 8.11
N GLU A 109 -6.65 -10.05 7.56
CA GLU A 109 -5.89 -9.80 6.33
C GLU A 109 -6.61 -10.33 5.11
N TYR A 110 -6.65 -9.53 4.03
CA TYR A 110 -7.24 -9.89 2.74
C TYR A 110 -6.34 -9.40 1.62
N ASP A 111 -6.03 -10.30 0.67
CA ASP A 111 -5.23 -10.00 -0.51
C ASP A 111 -6.13 -9.59 -1.68
N ASP A 112 -5.94 -8.39 -2.20
CA ASP A 112 -6.64 -7.88 -3.37
C ASP A 112 -5.83 -7.97 -4.68
N LYS A 113 -4.58 -8.46 -4.60
CA LYS A 113 -3.65 -8.61 -5.71
C LYS A 113 -3.39 -7.31 -6.50
N GLY A 114 -3.82 -6.17 -5.98
CA GLY A 114 -3.74 -4.86 -6.63
C GLY A 114 -4.85 -4.61 -7.66
N ASP A 115 -5.92 -5.38 -7.65
CA ASP A 115 -7.05 -5.30 -8.59
C ASP A 115 -8.31 -4.76 -7.89
N GLY A 116 -9.02 -3.83 -8.54
CA GLY A 116 -10.21 -3.20 -7.95
C GLY A 116 -11.37 -4.16 -7.73
N VAL A 117 -11.56 -5.15 -8.59
CA VAL A 117 -12.64 -6.15 -8.43
C VAL A 117 -12.29 -7.09 -7.28
N GLU A 118 -11.02 -7.51 -7.17
CA GLU A 118 -10.57 -8.34 -6.04
C GLU A 118 -10.63 -7.56 -4.72
N ALA A 119 -10.36 -6.26 -4.72
CA ALA A 119 -10.50 -5.40 -3.53
C ALA A 119 -11.96 -5.36 -3.03
N VAL A 120 -12.93 -5.23 -3.94
CA VAL A 120 -14.37 -5.30 -3.60
C VAL A 120 -14.75 -6.70 -3.09
N ASN A 121 -14.24 -7.77 -3.71
CA ASN A 121 -14.47 -9.14 -3.25
C ASN A 121 -13.90 -9.37 -1.85
N ALA A 122 -12.69 -8.91 -1.61
CA ALA A 122 -12.01 -8.96 -0.31
C ALA A 122 -12.81 -8.19 0.76
N TYR A 123 -13.30 -7.00 0.42
CA TYR A 123 -14.14 -6.19 1.31
C TYR A 123 -15.45 -6.88 1.67
N ASN A 124 -16.16 -7.45 0.69
CA ASN A 124 -17.40 -8.17 0.95
C ASN A 124 -17.20 -9.34 1.92
N LEU A 125 -16.10 -10.11 1.73
CA LEU A 125 -15.73 -11.18 2.65
C LEU A 125 -15.36 -10.63 4.04
N ALA A 126 -14.63 -9.51 4.11
CA ALA A 126 -14.28 -8.87 5.37
C ALA A 126 -15.53 -8.40 6.13
N LYS A 127 -16.51 -7.81 5.41
CA LYS A 127 -17.78 -7.38 5.97
C LYS A 127 -18.59 -8.55 6.55
N GLU A 128 -18.64 -9.69 5.85
CA GLU A 128 -19.27 -10.93 6.37
C GLU A 128 -18.59 -11.43 7.66
N ASN A 129 -17.29 -11.14 7.82
CA ASN A 129 -16.53 -11.46 9.03
C ASN A 129 -16.65 -10.40 10.14
N GLY A 130 -17.53 -9.40 10.01
CA GLY A 130 -17.92 -8.48 11.08
C GLY A 130 -16.92 -7.37 11.37
N ILE A 131 -16.16 -6.89 10.37
CA ILE A 131 -15.24 -5.77 10.54
C ILE A 131 -15.97 -4.44 10.80
N THR A 132 -15.28 -3.51 11.46
CA THR A 132 -15.79 -2.17 11.80
C THR A 132 -15.03 -1.03 11.10
N ALA A 133 -13.89 -1.33 10.48
CA ALA A 133 -13.07 -0.37 9.74
C ALA A 133 -12.13 -1.08 8.77
N VAL A 134 -11.59 -0.35 7.79
CA VAL A 134 -10.68 -0.84 6.76
C VAL A 134 -9.42 0.02 6.68
N ILE A 135 -8.26 -0.62 6.66
CA ILE A 135 -6.98 -0.02 6.26
C ILE A 135 -6.61 -0.61 4.91
N GLY A 136 -6.56 0.22 3.88
CA GLY A 136 -6.32 -0.20 2.50
C GLY A 136 -7.18 0.57 1.47
N SER A 137 -7.13 0.22 0.17
CA SER A 137 -6.12 -0.67 -0.39
C SER A 137 -4.77 0.07 -0.54
N VAL A 138 -3.84 -0.52 -1.29
CA VAL A 138 -2.47 0.02 -1.46
C VAL A 138 -2.34 0.73 -2.80
N LEU A 139 -2.66 0.07 -3.92
CA LEU A 139 -2.62 0.66 -5.25
C LEU A 139 -3.84 1.56 -5.51
N THR A 140 -3.64 2.64 -6.22
CA THR A 140 -4.69 3.63 -6.51
C THR A 140 -5.95 3.01 -7.12
N GLY A 141 -5.85 2.25 -8.22
CA GLY A 141 -7.02 1.64 -8.87
C GLY A 141 -7.78 0.66 -7.97
N ALA A 142 -7.07 -0.17 -7.20
CA ALA A 142 -7.68 -1.06 -6.21
C ALA A 142 -8.38 -0.27 -5.10
N THR A 143 -7.77 0.84 -4.65
CA THR A 143 -8.32 1.68 -3.60
C THR A 143 -9.58 2.44 -4.05
N ILE A 144 -9.65 2.90 -5.31
CA ILE A 144 -10.85 3.55 -5.85
C ILE A 144 -12.02 2.56 -5.86
N GLY A 145 -11.81 1.33 -6.37
CA GLY A 145 -12.84 0.29 -6.35
C GLY A 145 -13.30 -0.06 -4.93
N LEU A 146 -12.37 -0.17 -3.99
CA LEU A 146 -12.66 -0.39 -2.58
C LEU A 146 -13.43 0.79 -1.97
N ALA A 147 -13.03 2.02 -2.28
CA ALA A 147 -13.64 3.24 -1.75
C ALA A 147 -15.11 3.40 -2.18
N ASP A 148 -15.47 3.00 -3.40
CA ASP A 148 -16.86 2.96 -3.83
C ASP A 148 -17.71 2.02 -2.96
N ALA A 149 -17.21 0.80 -2.72
CA ALA A 149 -17.92 -0.19 -1.92
C ALA A 149 -18.02 0.21 -0.43
N THR A 150 -16.96 0.77 0.16
CA THR A 150 -16.97 1.23 1.56
C THR A 150 -17.84 2.47 1.75
N TYR A 151 -17.94 3.33 0.73
CA TYR A 151 -18.79 4.54 0.76
C TYR A 151 -20.27 4.17 0.85
N GLU A 152 -20.72 3.16 0.10
CA GLU A 152 -22.11 2.68 0.16
C GLU A 152 -22.52 2.20 1.56
N ASP A 153 -21.58 1.61 2.31
CA ASP A 153 -21.80 1.07 3.66
C ASP A 153 -21.41 2.04 4.79
N ASN A 154 -20.98 3.26 4.45
CA ASN A 154 -20.39 4.23 5.39
C ASN A 154 -19.31 3.57 6.28
N MET A 155 -18.49 2.69 5.69
CA MET A 155 -17.43 1.96 6.40
C MET A 155 -16.18 2.86 6.49
N PRO A 156 -15.65 3.16 7.69
CA PRO A 156 -14.41 3.92 7.81
C PRO A 156 -13.26 3.26 7.05
N GLN A 157 -12.62 4.00 6.15
CA GLN A 157 -11.50 3.54 5.36
C GLN A 157 -10.35 4.53 5.39
N ILE A 158 -9.13 4.03 5.52
CA ILE A 158 -7.90 4.83 5.33
C ILE A 158 -6.90 4.06 4.46
N THR A 159 -6.35 4.72 3.45
CA THR A 159 -5.22 4.19 2.67
C THR A 159 -3.90 4.80 3.12
N ALA A 160 -2.84 4.02 3.09
CA ALA A 160 -1.47 4.50 3.36
C ALA A 160 -0.81 5.15 2.14
N SER A 161 -1.22 4.78 0.92
CA SER A 161 -0.42 4.90 -0.29
C SER A 161 -1.14 5.35 -1.55
N ALA A 162 -2.47 5.25 -1.63
CA ALA A 162 -3.21 5.58 -2.84
C ALA A 162 -3.38 7.10 -2.98
N THR A 163 -2.81 7.68 -4.01
CA THR A 163 -2.54 9.12 -4.15
C THR A 163 -3.44 9.86 -5.12
N ALA A 164 -4.15 9.16 -6.06
CA ALA A 164 -5.04 9.84 -6.98
C ALA A 164 -6.18 10.59 -6.27
N THR A 165 -6.60 11.71 -6.82
CA THR A 165 -7.72 12.50 -6.29
C THR A 165 -9.01 11.69 -6.23
N GLY A 166 -9.22 10.80 -7.20
CA GLY A 166 -10.36 9.89 -7.28
C GLY A 166 -10.56 8.95 -6.10
N VAL A 167 -9.57 8.80 -5.21
CA VAL A 167 -9.70 7.98 -3.99
C VAL A 167 -10.67 8.59 -2.98
N THR A 168 -10.60 9.90 -2.74
CA THR A 168 -11.43 10.59 -1.74
C THR A 168 -12.54 11.43 -2.36
N VAL A 169 -12.42 11.79 -3.64
CA VAL A 169 -13.40 12.59 -4.37
C VAL A 169 -13.87 11.83 -5.61
N MET A 170 -15.17 11.65 -5.77
CA MET A 170 -15.74 10.98 -6.95
C MET A 170 -15.52 11.85 -8.19
N GLU A 171 -14.94 11.29 -9.23
CA GLU A 171 -14.58 12.04 -10.44
C GLU A 171 -15.81 12.51 -11.24
N ASP A 172 -16.89 11.72 -11.24
CA ASP A 172 -18.10 11.98 -12.01
C ASP A 172 -19.01 13.06 -11.38
N THR A 173 -19.03 13.13 -10.03
CA THR A 173 -19.91 14.07 -9.28
C THR A 173 -19.17 15.19 -8.60
N GLY A 174 -17.88 15.02 -8.28
CA GLY A 174 -17.11 15.91 -7.43
C GLY A 174 -17.47 15.80 -5.95
N GLU A 175 -18.25 14.78 -5.55
CA GLU A 175 -18.63 14.57 -4.16
C GLU A 175 -17.49 13.89 -3.39
N VAL A 176 -17.29 14.33 -2.14
CA VAL A 176 -16.28 13.73 -1.25
C VAL A 176 -16.83 12.44 -0.64
N ARG A 177 -16.07 11.36 -0.73
CA ARG A 177 -16.34 10.12 0.04
C ARG A 177 -16.01 10.37 1.51
N THR A 178 -17.04 10.73 2.27
CA THR A 178 -16.90 11.23 3.65
C THR A 178 -16.25 10.24 4.63
N ASN A 179 -16.27 8.95 4.31
CA ASN A 179 -15.74 7.85 5.09
C ASN A 179 -14.31 7.42 4.70
N VAL A 180 -13.74 8.01 3.61
CA VAL A 180 -12.44 7.60 3.06
C VAL A 180 -11.38 8.66 3.31
N PHE A 181 -10.26 8.25 3.87
CA PHE A 181 -9.12 9.08 4.23
C PHE A 181 -7.82 8.51 3.64
N ARG A 182 -6.75 9.29 3.71
CA ARG A 182 -5.40 8.82 3.35
C ARG A 182 -4.34 9.33 4.31
N ALA A 183 -3.23 8.60 4.45
CA ALA A 183 -2.06 9.06 5.19
C ALA A 183 -0.97 9.65 4.29
N CYS A 184 -1.05 9.41 2.97
CA CYS A 184 -0.13 9.93 1.95
C CYS A 184 -0.57 11.30 1.42
N PHE A 185 0.28 11.91 0.61
CA PHE A 185 -0.04 13.10 -0.19
C PHE A 185 -0.86 12.72 -1.45
N ILE A 186 -1.15 13.67 -2.32
CA ILE A 186 -1.96 13.47 -3.54
C ILE A 186 -1.12 13.67 -4.82
N ASP A 187 -1.53 13.06 -5.93
CA ASP A 187 -0.85 13.15 -7.23
C ASP A 187 -0.66 14.59 -7.73
N PRO A 188 -1.66 15.49 -7.62
CA PRO A 188 -1.44 16.89 -7.99
C PRO A 188 -0.27 17.54 -7.24
N PHE A 189 -0.12 17.25 -5.96
CA PHE A 189 0.99 17.77 -5.16
C PHE A 189 2.33 17.17 -5.60
N GLN A 190 2.40 15.85 -5.81
CA GLN A 190 3.61 15.18 -6.28
C GLN A 190 4.06 15.70 -7.65
N GLY A 191 3.14 15.70 -8.63
CA GLY A 191 3.45 16.15 -9.99
C GLY A 191 3.94 17.57 -10.03
N GLN A 192 3.30 18.48 -9.29
CA GLN A 192 3.75 19.85 -9.13
C GLN A 192 5.15 19.93 -8.54
N LYS A 193 5.38 19.25 -7.39
CA LYS A 193 6.68 19.28 -6.70
C LYS A 193 7.81 18.72 -7.55
N MET A 194 7.57 17.68 -8.34
CA MET A 194 8.61 17.12 -9.20
C MET A 194 8.94 18.02 -10.40
N ALA A 195 7.98 18.77 -10.94
CA ALA A 195 8.24 19.77 -11.96
C ALA A 195 9.01 20.99 -11.40
N ASP A 196 8.61 21.49 -10.22
CA ASP A 196 9.35 22.53 -9.50
C ASP A 196 10.80 22.09 -9.25
N TYR A 197 10.99 20.87 -8.73
CA TYR A 197 12.30 20.32 -8.43
C TYR A 197 13.19 20.19 -9.68
N ALA A 198 12.62 19.72 -10.79
CA ALA A 198 13.32 19.65 -12.08
C ALA A 198 13.91 21.00 -12.50
N VAL A 199 13.13 22.06 -12.37
CA VAL A 199 13.57 23.41 -12.77
C VAL A 199 14.48 24.05 -11.71
N GLU A 200 14.06 24.07 -10.45
CA GLU A 200 14.73 24.84 -9.39
C GLU A 200 15.99 24.19 -8.87
N LYS A 201 16.01 22.87 -8.79
CA LYS A 201 17.15 22.13 -8.21
C LYS A 201 18.05 21.50 -9.26
N LEU A 202 17.48 20.92 -10.33
CA LEU A 202 18.26 20.29 -11.39
C LEU A 202 18.60 21.26 -12.53
N GLY A 203 17.91 22.41 -12.61
CA GLY A 203 18.14 23.39 -13.68
C GLY A 203 17.70 22.91 -15.05
N ALA A 204 16.79 21.93 -15.11
CA ALA A 204 16.28 21.35 -16.33
C ALA A 204 15.51 22.38 -17.16
N LYS A 205 15.65 22.29 -18.48
CA LYS A 205 14.95 23.11 -19.47
C LYS A 205 14.04 22.29 -20.36
N THR A 206 14.36 21.00 -20.50
CA THR A 206 13.61 20.04 -21.32
C THR A 206 13.29 18.79 -20.53
N ALA A 207 12.07 18.28 -20.73
CA ALA A 207 11.60 17.05 -20.12
C ALA A 207 10.97 16.13 -21.16
N ALA A 208 11.14 14.83 -21.02
CA ALA A 208 10.28 13.83 -21.60
C ALA A 208 9.41 13.18 -20.53
N ILE A 209 8.27 12.61 -20.91
CA ILE A 209 7.38 11.92 -20.02
C ILE A 209 7.16 10.50 -20.53
N PHE A 210 7.20 9.52 -19.62
CA PHE A 210 6.86 8.14 -19.90
C PHE A 210 5.85 7.65 -18.87
N TYR A 211 4.62 7.31 -19.33
CA TYR A 211 3.50 7.04 -18.42
C TYR A 211 2.65 5.84 -18.87
N GLU A 212 1.88 5.29 -17.92
CA GLU A 212 0.93 4.22 -18.15
C GLU A 212 -0.45 4.78 -18.49
N THR A 213 -1.01 4.38 -19.64
CA THR A 213 -2.37 4.75 -20.04
C THR A 213 -3.41 3.92 -19.29
N GLY A 214 -4.48 4.59 -18.84
CA GLY A 214 -5.57 3.94 -18.10
C GLY A 214 -5.26 3.70 -16.62
N SER A 215 -4.13 4.20 -16.14
CA SER A 215 -3.78 4.23 -14.72
C SER A 215 -4.10 5.60 -14.13
N ASP A 216 -5.07 5.68 -13.21
CA ASP A 216 -5.45 6.94 -12.55
C ASP A 216 -4.25 7.58 -11.84
N TYR A 217 -3.38 6.77 -11.22
CA TYR A 217 -2.13 7.21 -10.61
C TYR A 217 -1.20 7.87 -11.64
N SER A 218 -0.88 7.15 -12.70
CA SER A 218 0.10 7.60 -13.70
C SER A 218 -0.37 8.82 -14.47
N GLU A 219 -1.65 8.84 -14.84
CA GLU A 219 -2.26 9.96 -15.55
C GLU A 219 -2.43 11.19 -14.66
N GLY A 220 -2.82 11.01 -13.41
CA GLY A 220 -2.97 12.08 -12.43
C GLY A 220 -1.65 12.84 -12.20
N LEU A 221 -0.59 12.10 -11.93
CA LEU A 221 0.76 12.65 -11.77
C LEU A 221 1.26 13.36 -13.03
N LYS A 222 1.14 12.69 -14.20
CA LYS A 222 1.53 13.27 -15.49
C LYS A 222 0.82 14.58 -15.75
N ASN A 223 -0.50 14.62 -15.55
CA ASN A 223 -1.30 15.82 -15.82
C ASN A 223 -0.87 16.99 -14.93
N ALA A 224 -0.63 16.75 -13.65
CA ALA A 224 -0.16 17.75 -12.72
C ALA A 224 1.26 18.25 -13.06
N PHE A 225 2.16 17.33 -13.42
CA PHE A 225 3.51 17.67 -13.87
C PHE A 225 3.48 18.55 -15.12
N VAL A 226 2.67 18.24 -16.13
CA VAL A 226 2.55 19.02 -17.37
C VAL A 226 2.07 20.44 -17.11
N VAL A 227 1.04 20.61 -16.27
CA VAL A 227 0.52 21.93 -15.90
C VAL A 227 1.60 22.77 -15.23
N GLU A 228 2.35 22.19 -14.30
CA GLU A 228 3.39 22.89 -13.58
C GLU A 228 4.64 23.15 -14.46
N ALA A 229 5.00 22.19 -15.31
CA ALA A 229 6.08 22.35 -16.29
C ALA A 229 5.82 23.56 -17.22
N GLU A 230 4.58 23.71 -17.70
CA GLU A 230 4.20 24.89 -18.51
C GLU A 230 4.36 26.19 -17.71
N ARG A 231 3.89 26.22 -16.46
CA ARG A 231 4.03 27.37 -15.56
C ARG A 231 5.48 27.75 -15.31
N MET A 232 6.36 26.76 -15.16
CA MET A 232 7.79 26.94 -14.87
C MET A 232 8.63 27.18 -16.11
N GLY A 233 8.06 27.03 -17.32
CA GLY A 233 8.77 27.13 -18.58
C GLY A 233 9.69 25.95 -18.89
N LEU A 234 9.39 24.77 -18.33
CA LEU A 234 10.01 23.50 -18.66
C LEU A 234 9.37 22.94 -19.94
N GLU A 235 10.14 22.81 -21.01
CA GLU A 235 9.64 22.32 -22.31
C GLU A 235 9.47 20.80 -22.28
N ILE A 236 8.25 20.29 -22.56
CA ILE A 236 8.00 18.87 -22.76
C ILE A 236 8.33 18.52 -24.22
N VAL A 237 9.46 17.86 -24.46
CA VAL A 237 9.98 17.57 -25.80
C VAL A 237 9.46 16.23 -26.35
N ASP A 238 8.95 15.35 -25.50
CA ASP A 238 8.34 14.08 -25.89
C ASP A 238 7.41 13.56 -24.81
N THR A 239 6.41 12.75 -25.21
CA THR A 239 5.52 12.04 -24.31
C THR A 239 5.22 10.68 -24.91
N GLU A 240 5.73 9.65 -24.27
CA GLU A 240 5.55 8.25 -24.65
C GLU A 240 4.69 7.53 -23.61
N ALA A 241 3.96 6.52 -24.07
CA ALA A 241 3.04 5.79 -23.24
C ALA A 241 3.14 4.28 -23.45
N PHE A 242 2.63 3.53 -22.46
CA PHE A 242 2.47 2.08 -22.55
C PHE A 242 1.12 1.67 -21.95
N ALA A 243 0.70 0.43 -22.18
CA ALA A 243 -0.51 -0.12 -21.60
C ALA A 243 -0.14 -1.07 -20.44
N THR A 244 -1.04 -1.20 -19.49
CA THR A 244 -0.90 -2.15 -18.36
C THR A 244 -0.47 -3.54 -18.84
N GLY A 245 0.58 -4.06 -18.22
CA GLY A 245 1.14 -5.37 -18.56
C GLY A 245 2.23 -5.37 -19.63
N ASP A 246 2.48 -4.24 -20.31
CA ASP A 246 3.64 -4.12 -21.21
C ASP A 246 4.96 -4.23 -20.43
N LYS A 247 5.95 -4.92 -21.03
CA LYS A 247 7.27 -5.14 -20.39
C LYS A 247 8.46 -4.84 -21.32
N ASP A 248 8.22 -4.40 -22.57
CA ASP A 248 9.28 -3.99 -23.52
C ASP A 248 9.08 -2.54 -23.95
N PHE A 249 9.95 -1.67 -23.49
CA PHE A 249 9.87 -0.22 -23.69
C PHE A 249 10.96 0.33 -24.61
N LYS A 250 11.67 -0.54 -25.34
CA LYS A 250 12.81 -0.14 -26.19
C LYS A 250 12.44 0.91 -27.23
N ALA A 251 11.25 0.78 -27.84
CA ALA A 251 10.81 1.72 -28.87
C ALA A 251 10.58 3.12 -28.28
N GLN A 252 9.83 3.21 -27.20
CA GLN A 252 9.53 4.45 -26.49
C GLN A 252 10.82 5.11 -25.97
N MET A 253 11.70 4.34 -25.33
CA MET A 253 12.95 4.84 -24.78
C MET A 253 13.93 5.26 -25.87
N THR A 254 13.93 4.64 -27.05
CA THR A 254 14.69 5.10 -28.20
C THR A 254 14.17 6.45 -28.72
N ASN A 255 12.86 6.65 -28.75
CA ASN A 255 12.25 7.92 -29.14
C ASN A 255 12.64 9.02 -28.16
N ILE A 256 12.47 8.79 -26.85
CA ILE A 256 12.86 9.72 -25.78
C ILE A 256 14.37 10.05 -25.88
N ALA A 257 15.23 9.04 -25.98
CA ALA A 257 16.69 9.25 -26.10
C ALA A 257 17.06 10.13 -27.29
N SER A 258 16.33 10.00 -28.44
CA SER A 258 16.57 10.81 -29.62
C SER A 258 16.31 12.31 -29.44
N LYS A 259 15.50 12.69 -28.44
CA LYS A 259 15.18 14.08 -28.09
C LYS A 259 16.23 14.69 -27.17
N ASN A 260 17.05 13.87 -26.53
CA ASN A 260 18.07 14.28 -25.59
C ASN A 260 17.53 15.24 -24.50
N PRO A 261 16.47 14.84 -23.76
CA PRO A 261 15.92 15.67 -22.70
C PRO A 261 16.89 15.79 -21.52
N ASP A 262 16.75 16.87 -20.73
CA ASP A 262 17.50 17.02 -19.47
C ASP A 262 17.01 16.03 -18.41
N ILE A 263 15.68 15.79 -18.37
CA ILE A 263 15.06 14.84 -17.45
C ILE A 263 14.00 13.96 -18.15
N VAL A 264 13.74 12.79 -17.58
CA VAL A 264 12.60 11.94 -17.96
C VAL A 264 11.72 11.75 -16.72
N PHE A 265 10.49 12.26 -16.76
CA PHE A 265 9.51 12.04 -15.70
C PHE A 265 8.76 10.74 -15.97
N CYS A 266 8.84 9.80 -15.01
CA CYS A 266 8.25 8.48 -15.07
C CYS A 266 7.29 8.29 -13.90
N PRO A 267 6.03 8.76 -13.99
CA PRO A 267 5.02 8.56 -12.96
C PRO A 267 4.41 7.15 -13.07
N ILE A 268 5.21 6.14 -12.75
CA ILE A 268 4.90 4.71 -12.92
C ILE A 268 5.46 3.92 -11.74
N TYR A 269 5.07 2.65 -11.62
CA TYR A 269 5.53 1.79 -10.53
C TYR A 269 6.93 1.21 -10.79
N TYR A 270 7.59 0.76 -9.72
CA TYR A 270 8.99 0.33 -9.69
C TYR A 270 9.38 -0.67 -10.79
N GLY A 271 8.52 -1.66 -11.08
CA GLY A 271 8.84 -2.71 -12.04
C GLY A 271 8.99 -2.17 -13.45
N GLU A 272 8.03 -1.40 -13.91
CA GLU A 272 8.03 -0.73 -15.21
C GLU A 272 9.09 0.39 -15.26
N ALA A 273 9.28 1.12 -14.16
CA ALA A 273 10.32 2.15 -14.05
C ALA A 273 11.72 1.57 -14.25
N GLY A 274 12.04 0.46 -13.57
CA GLY A 274 13.32 -0.22 -13.75
C GLY A 274 13.55 -0.68 -15.18
N LEU A 275 12.56 -1.31 -15.82
CA LEU A 275 12.64 -1.75 -17.20
C LEU A 275 12.79 -0.58 -18.19
N ALA A 276 12.07 0.53 -17.95
CA ALA A 276 12.17 1.73 -18.77
C ALA A 276 13.55 2.38 -18.65
N ILE A 277 14.10 2.52 -17.45
CA ILE A 277 15.42 3.07 -17.21
C ILE A 277 16.50 2.21 -17.90
N GLN A 278 16.46 0.90 -17.74
CA GLN A 278 17.37 -0.01 -18.45
C GLN A 278 17.32 0.18 -19.97
N ALA A 279 16.11 0.21 -20.54
CA ALA A 279 15.93 0.41 -21.98
C ALA A 279 16.45 1.77 -22.45
N ALA A 280 16.23 2.84 -21.66
CA ALA A 280 16.71 4.17 -21.93
C ALA A 280 18.24 4.26 -21.92
N ARG A 281 18.89 3.68 -20.90
CA ARG A 281 20.37 3.62 -20.83
C ARG A 281 20.97 2.84 -22.00
N GLN A 282 20.36 1.73 -22.40
CA GLN A 282 20.73 0.97 -23.59
C GLN A 282 20.57 1.77 -24.90
N ALA A 283 19.59 2.67 -24.97
CA ALA A 283 19.40 3.60 -26.07
C ALA A 283 20.34 4.82 -26.03
N GLY A 284 21.20 4.93 -25.02
CA GLY A 284 22.14 6.03 -24.83
C GLY A 284 21.54 7.28 -24.18
N CYS A 285 20.37 7.18 -23.55
CA CYS A 285 19.77 8.28 -22.80
C CYS A 285 20.59 8.56 -21.53
N THR A 286 21.02 9.82 -21.37
CA THR A 286 21.78 10.29 -20.19
C THR A 286 20.96 11.18 -19.26
N ALA A 287 19.67 11.38 -19.55
CA ALA A 287 18.77 12.19 -18.75
C ALA A 287 18.68 11.70 -17.29
N THR A 288 18.43 12.61 -16.35
CA THR A 288 18.05 12.28 -14.99
C THR A 288 16.60 11.76 -14.98
N PHE A 289 16.35 10.62 -14.34
CA PHE A 289 15.01 10.10 -14.17
C PHE A 289 14.36 10.68 -12.92
N LEU A 290 13.11 11.11 -13.06
CA LEU A 290 12.29 11.61 -11.98
C LEU A 290 11.07 10.72 -11.82
N GLY A 291 10.78 10.30 -10.59
CA GLY A 291 9.59 9.51 -10.26
C GLY A 291 8.67 10.20 -9.28
N GLY A 292 7.44 9.69 -9.18
CA GLY A 292 6.58 9.86 -8.01
C GLY A 292 6.95 8.86 -6.92
N ASP A 293 6.09 8.72 -5.92
CA ASP A 293 6.23 7.75 -4.83
C ASP A 293 6.30 6.29 -5.30
N GLY A 294 5.71 5.98 -6.47
CA GLY A 294 5.82 4.67 -7.12
C GLY A 294 7.22 4.26 -7.56
N PHE A 295 8.25 5.11 -7.39
CA PHE A 295 9.65 4.71 -7.55
C PHE A 295 10.22 3.96 -6.35
N GLY A 296 9.59 4.02 -5.19
CA GLY A 296 10.03 3.25 -4.03
C GLY A 296 10.26 1.78 -4.37
N SER A 297 11.44 1.24 -4.06
CA SER A 297 11.92 -0.11 -4.43
C SER A 297 12.41 -0.28 -5.87
N VAL A 298 12.56 0.77 -6.68
CA VAL A 298 13.08 0.66 -8.07
C VAL A 298 14.53 0.14 -8.11
N LYS A 299 15.28 0.29 -7.03
CA LYS A 299 16.67 -0.21 -6.89
C LYS A 299 16.78 -1.72 -7.08
N ASP A 300 15.70 -2.48 -6.89
CA ASP A 300 15.67 -3.93 -7.08
C ASP A 300 15.47 -4.33 -8.56
N TYR A 301 15.18 -3.36 -9.44
CA TYR A 301 14.78 -3.60 -10.84
C TYR A 301 15.73 -3.02 -11.89
N ALA A 302 16.69 -2.21 -11.50
CA ALA A 302 17.75 -1.73 -12.38
C ALA A 302 19.06 -1.63 -11.60
N SER A 303 20.20 -1.62 -12.31
CA SER A 303 21.52 -1.56 -11.66
C SER A 303 21.79 -0.18 -11.06
N ALA A 304 22.67 -0.15 -10.06
CA ALA A 304 23.12 1.10 -9.45
C ALA A 304 23.61 2.14 -10.47
N GLU A 305 24.36 1.70 -11.51
CA GLU A 305 24.85 2.56 -12.58
C GLU A 305 23.73 3.17 -13.43
N GLU A 306 22.69 2.37 -13.74
CA GLU A 306 21.52 2.83 -14.53
C GLU A 306 20.67 3.84 -13.77
N LEU A 307 20.55 3.65 -12.45
CA LEU A 307 19.73 4.47 -11.56
C LEU A 307 20.44 5.74 -11.05
N GLU A 308 21.77 5.81 -11.15
CA GLU A 308 22.57 6.88 -10.55
C GLU A 308 22.03 8.27 -10.86
N GLY A 309 21.79 9.07 -9.82
CA GLY A 309 21.28 10.43 -9.89
C GLY A 309 19.77 10.54 -10.16
N SER A 310 19.04 9.42 -10.28
CA SER A 310 17.57 9.44 -10.34
C SER A 310 16.99 9.93 -9.02
N VAL A 311 15.87 10.65 -9.05
CA VAL A 311 15.21 11.16 -7.84
C VAL A 311 13.72 10.91 -7.87
N TYR A 312 13.12 10.78 -6.67
CA TYR A 312 11.69 10.70 -6.54
C TYR A 312 11.20 11.36 -5.24
N CYS A 313 9.91 11.64 -5.16
CA CYS A 313 9.30 12.20 -3.97
C CYS A 313 8.80 11.10 -3.02
N SER A 314 8.94 11.34 -1.72
CA SER A 314 8.59 10.41 -0.66
C SER A 314 7.81 11.13 0.45
N GLY A 315 6.80 10.47 1.00
CA GLY A 315 6.09 10.92 2.22
C GLY A 315 6.84 10.62 3.51
N TYR A 316 8.05 10.09 3.41
CA TYR A 316 8.88 9.61 4.49
C TYR A 316 10.33 10.03 4.28
N ALA A 317 11.00 10.44 5.35
CA ALA A 317 12.41 10.80 5.37
C ALA A 317 13.18 9.78 6.21
N PRO A 318 13.83 8.77 5.59
CA PRO A 318 14.53 7.71 6.30
C PRO A 318 15.69 8.26 7.15
N GLY A 319 15.93 7.60 8.30
CA GLY A 319 17.03 7.92 9.20
C GLY A 319 16.83 9.20 10.02
N THR A 320 15.68 9.84 10.00
CA THR A 320 15.39 11.00 10.86
C THR A 320 14.97 10.56 12.26
N GLU A 321 15.06 11.47 13.25
CA GLU A 321 14.75 11.17 14.66
C GLU A 321 13.30 10.69 14.84
N ASP A 322 12.36 11.28 14.09
CA ASP A 322 10.92 10.96 14.22
C ASP A 322 10.58 9.52 13.82
N VAL A 323 11.34 8.92 12.91
CA VAL A 323 11.10 7.56 12.38
C VAL A 323 12.02 6.49 12.97
N ALA A 324 13.09 6.88 13.66
CA ALA A 324 14.15 5.97 14.09
C ALA A 324 13.65 4.79 14.95
N GLN A 325 12.66 5.02 15.82
CA GLN A 325 12.11 3.94 16.65
C GLN A 325 11.28 2.98 15.79
N PHE A 326 10.46 3.49 14.87
CA PHE A 326 9.70 2.66 13.94
C PHE A 326 10.63 1.81 13.06
N GLU A 327 11.67 2.42 12.47
CA GLU A 327 12.63 1.70 11.62
C GLU A 327 13.26 0.53 12.37
N LYS A 328 13.70 0.79 13.60
CA LYS A 328 14.27 -0.26 14.46
C LYS A 328 13.28 -1.37 14.73
N ASP A 329 12.08 -1.03 15.22
CA ASP A 329 11.06 -2.02 15.61
C ASP A 329 10.60 -2.83 14.40
N TYR A 330 10.46 -2.18 13.23
CA TYR A 330 10.10 -2.84 11.98
C TYR A 330 11.17 -3.83 11.55
N CYS A 331 12.43 -3.40 11.49
CA CYS A 331 13.54 -4.26 11.08
C CYS A 331 13.74 -5.44 12.04
N GLU A 332 13.65 -5.23 13.34
CA GLU A 332 13.78 -6.29 14.35
C GLU A 332 12.61 -7.30 14.27
N THR A 333 11.37 -6.82 14.04
CA THR A 333 10.18 -7.66 14.00
C THR A 333 10.15 -8.54 12.74
N PHE A 334 10.50 -7.98 11.58
CA PHE A 334 10.38 -8.68 10.30
C PHE A 334 11.70 -9.23 9.77
N GLY A 335 12.82 -9.02 10.47
CA GLY A 335 14.13 -9.60 10.13
C GLY A 335 14.72 -9.02 8.84
N VAL A 336 14.47 -7.74 8.55
CA VAL A 336 15.00 -7.01 7.40
C VAL A 336 16.07 -6.03 7.83
N GLU A 337 16.99 -5.68 6.92
CA GLU A 337 18.08 -4.76 7.22
C GLU A 337 17.62 -3.30 7.23
N GLU A 338 16.62 -2.97 6.43
CA GLU A 338 16.04 -1.63 6.30
C GLU A 338 14.52 -1.69 6.05
N VAL A 339 13.82 -0.59 6.26
CA VAL A 339 12.41 -0.45 5.88
C VAL A 339 12.33 -0.42 4.34
N PRO A 340 11.58 -1.34 3.70
CA PRO A 340 11.68 -1.56 2.26
C PRO A 340 11.29 -0.36 1.39
N ASN A 341 10.33 0.46 1.86
CA ASN A 341 9.86 1.66 1.16
C ASN A 341 9.04 2.56 2.08
N MET A 342 8.66 3.73 1.58
CA MET A 342 7.92 4.74 2.32
C MET A 342 6.51 4.33 2.74
N PHE A 343 5.92 3.32 2.13
CA PHE A 343 4.53 2.94 2.41
C PHE A 343 4.37 2.25 3.77
N ALA A 344 5.43 1.60 4.29
CA ALA A 344 5.41 1.02 5.62
C ALA A 344 5.23 2.09 6.73
N PRO A 345 6.06 3.15 6.85
CA PRO A 345 5.84 4.19 7.85
C PRO A 345 4.54 4.97 7.65
N LEU A 346 4.07 5.16 6.42
CA LEU A 346 2.76 5.76 6.15
C LEU A 346 1.61 4.85 6.60
N ALA A 347 1.76 3.53 6.51
CA ALA A 347 0.78 2.56 7.00
C ALA A 347 0.75 2.49 8.53
N TYR A 348 1.88 2.68 9.17
CA TYR A 348 1.94 2.83 10.63
C TYR A 348 1.15 4.06 11.08
N ASP A 349 1.30 5.19 10.40
CA ASP A 349 0.51 6.40 10.67
C ASP A 349 -0.97 6.22 10.31
N ALA A 350 -1.30 5.54 9.20
CA ALA A 350 -2.69 5.20 8.86
C ALA A 350 -3.35 4.36 9.97
N SER A 351 -2.59 3.43 10.55
CA SER A 351 -3.04 2.61 11.69
C SER A 351 -3.26 3.45 12.94
N MET A 352 -2.36 4.39 13.21
CA MET A 352 -2.50 5.36 14.31
C MET A 352 -3.76 6.22 14.15
N ILE A 353 -4.01 6.73 12.94
CA ILE A 353 -5.20 7.54 12.62
C ILE A 353 -6.48 6.70 12.80
N MET A 354 -6.48 5.46 12.31
CA MET A 354 -7.63 4.56 12.49
C MET A 354 -7.87 4.24 13.97
N ALA A 355 -6.81 3.95 14.73
CA ALA A 355 -6.91 3.69 16.17
C ALA A 355 -7.44 4.91 16.94
N TYR A 356 -7.08 6.12 16.52
CA TYR A 356 -7.63 7.36 17.08
C TYR A 356 -9.15 7.44 16.88
N GLY A 357 -9.64 7.14 15.68
CA GLY A 357 -11.08 7.10 15.39
C GLY A 357 -11.81 6.02 16.19
N LEU A 358 -11.27 4.79 16.19
CA LEU A 358 -11.83 3.67 16.96
C LEU A 358 -11.92 4.00 18.45
N LYS A 359 -10.88 4.64 19.00
CA LYS A 359 -10.87 5.05 20.41
C LYS A 359 -11.99 6.05 20.71
N ALA A 360 -12.27 6.98 19.82
CA ALA A 360 -13.36 7.93 20.03
C ALA A 360 -14.74 7.26 20.09
N ALA A 361 -14.99 6.26 19.24
CA ALA A 361 -16.22 5.47 19.29
C ALA A 361 -16.34 4.62 20.55
N GLU A 362 -15.22 4.01 20.99
CA GLU A 362 -15.17 3.24 22.23
C GLU A 362 -15.35 4.12 23.48
N ASP A 363 -14.76 5.33 23.51
CA ASP A 363 -14.93 6.30 24.59
C ASP A 363 -16.38 6.78 24.72
N ALA A 364 -17.12 6.82 23.59
CA ALA A 364 -18.55 7.11 23.55
C ALA A 364 -19.42 5.93 23.98
N GLY A 365 -18.86 4.75 24.21
CA GLY A 365 -19.56 3.55 24.62
C GLY A 365 -20.47 2.96 23.53
N LEU A 366 -20.13 3.19 22.27
CA LEU A 366 -20.88 2.69 21.13
C LEU A 366 -20.56 1.22 20.88
N GLU A 367 -21.54 0.49 20.29
CA GLU A 367 -21.39 -0.92 19.95
C GLU A 367 -20.69 -1.07 18.59
N ALA A 368 -19.57 -1.80 18.55
CA ALA A 368 -18.80 -2.03 17.35
C ALA A 368 -19.65 -2.65 16.22
N GLY A 369 -19.45 -2.18 14.98
CA GLY A 369 -20.20 -2.62 13.79
C GLY A 369 -21.51 -1.89 13.55
N THR A 370 -22.00 -1.06 14.50
CA THR A 370 -23.20 -0.24 14.27
C THR A 370 -22.89 0.98 13.40
N ASP A 371 -23.91 1.56 12.77
CA ASP A 371 -23.74 2.76 11.95
C ASP A 371 -23.30 3.97 12.78
N GLU A 372 -23.77 4.05 14.02
CA GLU A 372 -23.35 5.07 14.98
C GLU A 372 -21.86 4.96 15.32
N TYR A 373 -21.36 3.73 15.47
CA TYR A 373 -19.94 3.47 15.72
C TYR A 373 -19.09 3.91 14.53
N LYS A 374 -19.45 3.47 13.31
CA LYS A 374 -18.75 3.85 12.07
C LYS A 374 -18.72 5.37 11.89
N GLN A 375 -19.86 6.04 12.11
CA GLN A 375 -19.93 7.49 12.00
C GLN A 375 -19.05 8.20 13.04
N ALA A 376 -18.99 7.71 14.26
CA ALA A 376 -18.14 8.28 15.31
C ALA A 376 -16.65 8.16 14.95
N VAL A 377 -16.23 7.03 14.36
CA VAL A 377 -14.86 6.84 13.85
C VAL A 377 -14.55 7.86 12.76
N ILE A 378 -15.44 8.01 11.76
CA ILE A 378 -15.31 8.95 10.65
C ILE A 378 -15.21 10.39 11.16
N ASP A 379 -16.12 10.82 12.03
CA ASP A 379 -16.17 12.17 12.58
C ASP A 379 -14.91 12.51 13.38
N ALA A 380 -14.40 11.56 14.16
CA ALA A 380 -13.17 11.75 14.92
C ALA A 380 -11.96 11.93 13.99
N ILE A 381 -11.82 11.12 12.94
CA ILE A 381 -10.73 11.26 11.96
C ILE A 381 -10.86 12.59 11.22
N LYS A 382 -12.05 12.93 10.73
CA LYS A 382 -12.29 14.16 9.98
C LYS A 382 -11.99 15.43 10.78
N THR A 383 -12.23 15.41 12.08
CA THR A 383 -11.99 16.55 12.98
C THR A 383 -10.63 16.50 13.67
N MET A 384 -9.79 15.54 13.32
CA MET A 384 -8.42 15.44 13.83
C MET A 384 -7.63 16.69 13.46
N ASP A 385 -6.96 17.29 14.44
CA ASP A 385 -6.16 18.49 14.24
C ASP A 385 -4.84 18.42 14.99
N GLY A 386 -3.75 18.56 14.25
CA GLY A 386 -2.39 18.61 14.80
C GLY A 386 -1.92 17.32 15.47
N VAL A 387 -2.45 16.15 15.13
CA VAL A 387 -2.04 14.88 15.70
C VAL A 387 -0.71 14.41 15.08
N LYS A 388 0.31 14.22 15.95
CA LYS A 388 1.65 13.83 15.50
C LYS A 388 1.71 12.33 15.21
N GLY A 389 2.04 11.99 13.95
CA GLY A 389 2.50 10.67 13.51
C GLY A 389 4.02 10.63 13.37
N ILE A 390 4.54 9.54 12.83
CA ILE A 390 5.98 9.38 12.57
C ILE A 390 6.42 10.01 11.25
N THR A 391 5.51 10.14 10.27
CA THR A 391 5.79 10.74 8.96
C THR A 391 5.27 12.18 8.83
N GLY A 392 4.81 12.78 9.91
CA GLY A 392 4.30 14.15 9.94
C GLY A 392 3.18 14.37 10.94
N THR A 393 2.55 15.53 10.84
CA THR A 393 1.42 15.92 11.68
C THR A 393 0.15 15.89 10.84
N TYR A 394 -0.92 15.32 11.36
CA TYR A 394 -2.16 15.10 10.64
C TYR A 394 -3.26 16.06 11.05
N SER A 395 -3.76 16.76 10.06
CA SER A 395 -5.04 17.48 9.99
C SER A 395 -5.56 17.27 8.57
N PHE A 396 -6.84 17.13 8.38
CA PHE A 396 -7.45 16.83 7.09
C PHE A 396 -8.13 18.06 6.48
N ASP A 397 -8.00 18.22 5.16
CA ASP A 397 -8.71 19.23 4.38
C ASP A 397 -10.19 18.82 4.13
N SER A 398 -10.91 19.64 3.34
CA SER A 398 -12.31 19.36 2.96
C SER A 398 -12.49 18.05 2.20
N ASP A 399 -11.45 17.59 1.52
CA ASP A 399 -11.44 16.42 0.63
C ASP A 399 -10.82 15.19 1.31
N ASN A 400 -10.67 15.23 2.65
CA ASN A 400 -10.11 14.18 3.47
C ASN A 400 -8.63 13.85 3.15
N ASN A 401 -7.88 14.82 2.65
CA ASN A 401 -6.44 14.69 2.41
C ASN A 401 -5.64 15.32 3.56
N PRO A 402 -4.53 14.70 4.00
CA PRO A 402 -3.65 15.33 4.97
C PRO A 402 -2.80 16.41 4.31
N ILE A 403 -2.43 17.42 5.08
CA ILE A 403 -1.45 18.43 4.68
C ILE A 403 -0.07 17.86 4.94
N LYS A 404 0.64 17.51 3.87
CA LYS A 404 1.97 16.86 3.93
C LYS A 404 3.05 17.70 3.27
N SER A 405 4.27 17.57 3.74
CA SER A 405 5.50 17.94 3.02
C SER A 405 6.02 16.73 2.23
N VAL A 406 6.99 16.96 1.35
CA VAL A 406 7.62 15.90 0.56
C VAL A 406 9.11 15.83 0.90
N ALA A 407 9.61 14.61 1.07
CA ALA A 407 11.03 14.31 1.09
C ALA A 407 11.50 13.97 -0.33
N ILE A 408 12.68 14.39 -0.70
CA ILE A 408 13.34 13.98 -1.94
C ILE A 408 14.30 12.87 -1.62
N ILE A 409 14.16 11.77 -2.34
CA ILE A 409 15.07 10.62 -2.30
C ILE A 409 15.89 10.60 -3.60
N GLU A 410 17.20 10.44 -3.47
CA GLU A 410 18.13 10.30 -4.59
C GLU A 410 18.70 8.87 -4.60
N LEU A 411 18.70 8.25 -5.77
CA LEU A 411 19.36 6.98 -5.99
C LEU A 411 20.83 7.23 -6.28
N THR A 412 21.69 6.82 -5.37
CA THR A 412 23.13 7.02 -5.49
C THR A 412 23.91 5.86 -4.90
N GLY A 413 24.90 5.36 -5.64
CA GLY A 413 25.72 4.21 -5.23
C GLY A 413 24.93 2.89 -5.08
N GLY A 414 23.69 2.83 -5.55
CA GLY A 414 22.79 1.67 -5.42
C GLY A 414 21.79 1.77 -4.26
N ASP A 415 21.84 2.86 -3.48
CA ASP A 415 20.96 3.08 -2.32
C ASP A 415 19.97 4.21 -2.57
N GLU A 416 18.83 4.15 -1.87
CA GLU A 416 17.83 5.22 -1.78
C GLU A 416 18.19 6.15 -0.62
N VAL A 417 18.73 7.33 -0.94
CA VAL A 417 19.28 8.26 0.05
C VAL A 417 18.38 9.49 0.21
N TYR A 418 17.96 9.76 1.44
CA TYR A 418 17.26 11.00 1.76
C TYR A 418 18.16 12.23 1.49
N LYS A 419 17.66 13.16 0.70
CA LYS A 419 18.39 14.35 0.28
C LYS A 419 17.95 15.61 1.02
N GLU A 420 16.69 15.94 0.95
CA GLU A 420 16.11 17.13 1.58
C GLU A 420 14.59 17.04 1.73
N MET A 421 14.02 17.84 2.65
CA MET A 421 12.59 18.18 2.61
C MET A 421 12.36 19.30 1.61
N TYR A 422 11.26 19.22 0.83
CA TYR A 422 11.01 20.13 -0.28
C TYR A 422 9.58 20.68 -0.35
#